data_a889d5d42443f123f55a7dc60896965b
#
_entry.id   a889d5d42443f123f55a7dc60896965b
#
_cell.length_a   1.000
_cell.length_b   1.000
_cell.length_c   1.000
_cell.angle_alpha   90.00
_cell.angle_beta   90.00
_cell.angle_gamma   90.00
#
_symmetry.space_group_name_H-M   'P 1'
#
loop_
_entity.id
_entity.type
_entity.pdbx_description
1 polymer ?
#
loop_
_entity_poly.entity_id
_entity_poly.type
_entity_poly.pdbx_seq_one_letter_code
_entity_poly.pdbx_strand_id
1 'polypeptide(L)'
;YTGNGSNQTIDCGFSAGARFILIKRTDSTGDWYVWDTERGIVAANDPHLSLNTTAAEVTTNDSIDPDNSGFIVNQVSATNINVSSATYIFYAIA
;
A
#
# COMPACT_ATOMS: atom_id res chain seq x y z
N TYR A 1 0.06 5.41 9.71
CA TYR A 1 1.36 6.03 9.43
C TYR A 1 1.19 7.40 8.79
N THR A 2 2.27 8.15 8.86
CA THR A 2 2.38 9.44 8.16
C THR A 2 3.26 9.28 6.94
N GLY A 3 2.82 9.77 5.78
CA GLY A 3 3.60 9.72 4.56
C GLY A 3 4.86 10.58 4.63
N ASN A 4 5.91 10.20 3.92
CA ASN A 4 7.16 10.95 3.87
C ASN A 4 7.60 11.35 2.45
N GLY A 5 6.82 10.99 1.44
CA GLY A 5 7.11 11.33 0.03
C GLY A 5 8.23 10.50 -0.60
N SER A 6 8.80 9.55 0.13
CA SER A 6 9.88 8.68 -0.32
C SER A 6 9.60 7.26 0.17
N ASN A 7 10.36 6.26 -0.27
CA ASN A 7 10.14 4.89 0.18
C ASN A 7 10.21 4.81 1.72
N GLN A 8 9.24 4.14 2.32
CA GLN A 8 9.12 4.05 3.76
C GLN A 8 8.70 2.65 4.17
N THR A 9 9.44 2.05 5.09
CA THR A 9 9.08 0.75 5.67
C THR A 9 8.04 0.96 6.77
N ILE A 10 6.96 0.20 6.66
CA ILE A 10 5.93 0.12 7.71
C ILE A 10 6.16 -1.17 8.47
N ASP A 11 6.75 -1.03 9.65
CA ASP A 11 7.09 -2.17 10.51
C ASP A 11 5.85 -2.58 11.30
N CYS A 12 5.34 -3.78 11.00
CA CYS A 12 4.19 -4.38 11.67
C CYS A 12 4.58 -5.43 12.73
N GLY A 13 5.88 -5.62 12.95
CA GLY A 13 6.39 -6.67 13.83
C GLY A 13 6.28 -8.06 13.24
N PHE A 14 6.11 -8.19 11.92
CA PHE A 14 6.05 -9.47 11.23
C PHE A 14 7.46 -10.05 11.05
N SER A 15 7.54 -11.33 10.70
CA SER A 15 8.82 -12.00 10.41
C SER A 15 8.94 -12.43 8.95
N ALA A 16 7.84 -12.50 8.21
CA ALA A 16 7.81 -12.93 6.82
C ALA A 16 6.99 -12.01 5.91
N GLY A 17 6.70 -10.78 6.38
CA GLY A 17 5.98 -9.77 5.63
C GLY A 17 4.47 -9.92 5.64
N ALA A 18 3.79 -8.96 5.01
CA ALA A 18 2.34 -8.94 4.91
C ALA A 18 1.87 -9.75 3.71
N ARG A 19 0.79 -10.53 3.88
CA ARG A 19 0.09 -11.23 2.80
C ARG A 19 -1.11 -10.47 2.27
N PHE A 20 -1.64 -9.54 3.07
CA PHE A 20 -2.78 -8.70 2.73
C PHE A 20 -2.53 -7.31 3.31
N ILE A 21 -2.81 -6.27 2.53
CA ILE A 21 -2.64 -4.87 2.94
C ILE A 21 -3.83 -4.08 2.43
N LEU A 22 -4.48 -3.35 3.35
CA LEU A 22 -5.53 -2.39 3.04
C LEU A 22 -5.05 -1.03 3.52
N ILE A 23 -5.11 0.00 2.66
CA ILE A 23 -4.65 1.36 3.00
C ILE A 23 -5.73 2.37 2.62
N LYS A 24 -5.95 3.34 3.52
CA LYS A 24 -6.84 4.49 3.29
C LYS A 24 -6.22 5.77 3.82
N ARG A 25 -6.14 6.78 2.97
CA ARG A 25 -5.77 8.13 3.39
C ARG A 25 -6.88 8.75 4.25
N THR A 26 -6.51 9.44 5.32
CA THR A 26 -7.47 9.97 6.30
C THR A 26 -7.60 11.50 6.32
N ASP A 27 -6.62 12.22 5.78
CA ASP A 27 -6.60 13.70 5.80
C ASP A 27 -7.10 14.34 4.50
N SER A 28 -7.33 13.55 3.46
CA SER A 28 -7.80 14.00 2.15
C SER A 28 -8.49 12.85 1.42
N THR A 29 -8.92 13.09 0.18
CA THR A 29 -9.53 12.06 -0.65
C THR A 29 -8.51 11.00 -1.04
N GLY A 30 -8.98 9.78 -1.21
CA GLY A 30 -8.22 8.62 -1.64
C GLY A 30 -9.10 7.38 -1.56
N ASP A 31 -8.83 6.41 -2.39
CA ASP A 31 -9.59 5.16 -2.39
C ASP A 31 -9.18 4.25 -1.24
N TRP A 32 -10.01 3.25 -0.98
CA TRP A 32 -9.68 2.10 -0.15
C TRP A 32 -8.93 1.10 -1.01
N TYR A 33 -7.61 1.15 -1.00
CA TYR A 33 -6.77 0.27 -1.81
C TYR A 33 -6.46 -1.02 -1.10
N VAL A 34 -6.41 -2.12 -1.86
CA VAL A 34 -6.06 -3.43 -1.33
C VAL A 34 -5.04 -4.13 -2.22
N TRP A 35 -4.05 -4.74 -1.59
CA TRP A 35 -3.02 -5.61 -2.20
C TRP A 35 -2.99 -6.94 -1.46
N ASP A 36 -2.61 -7.99 -2.15
CA ASP A 36 -2.40 -9.32 -1.55
C ASP A 36 -1.33 -10.11 -2.29
N THR A 37 -0.81 -11.15 -1.67
CA THR A 37 0.24 -11.99 -2.25
C THR A 37 -0.26 -12.90 -3.36
N GLU A 38 -1.56 -13.17 -3.44
CA GLU A 38 -2.14 -13.95 -4.54
C GLU A 38 -2.08 -13.17 -5.86
N ARG A 39 -2.28 -11.85 -5.82
CA ARG A 39 -2.08 -10.98 -6.99
C ARG A 39 -0.62 -10.64 -7.20
N GLY A 40 0.13 -10.46 -6.12
CA GLY A 40 1.55 -10.16 -6.12
C GLY A 40 1.88 -8.93 -5.29
N ILE A 41 2.66 -9.12 -4.24
CA ILE A 41 3.37 -8.06 -3.51
C ILE A 41 4.84 -8.30 -3.80
N VAL A 42 5.38 -7.54 -4.74
CA VAL A 42 6.73 -7.74 -5.28
C VAL A 42 7.48 -6.41 -5.31
N ALA A 43 8.77 -6.43 -5.60
CA ALA A 43 9.59 -5.21 -5.67
C ALA A 43 9.39 -4.40 -6.97
N ALA A 44 8.39 -4.74 -7.76
CA ALA A 44 8.02 -4.05 -9.01
C ALA A 44 6.53 -3.71 -8.96
N ASN A 45 5.86 -3.65 -10.11
CA ASN A 45 4.42 -3.33 -10.13
C ASN A 45 3.60 -4.36 -9.34
N ASP A 46 2.71 -3.85 -8.48
CA ASP A 46 1.84 -4.66 -7.62
C ASP A 46 0.39 -4.42 -8.01
N PRO A 47 -0.34 -5.45 -8.43
CA PRO A 47 -1.76 -5.32 -8.71
C PRO A 47 -2.56 -4.88 -7.49
N HIS A 48 -3.49 -3.94 -7.67
CA HIS A 48 -4.37 -3.52 -6.60
C HIS A 48 -5.82 -3.34 -7.06
N LEU A 49 -6.73 -3.39 -6.11
CA LEU A 49 -8.14 -3.06 -6.29
C LEU A 49 -8.50 -1.86 -5.42
N SER A 50 -9.53 -1.15 -5.84
CA SER A 50 -10.17 -0.09 -5.05
C SER A 50 -11.52 -0.61 -4.57
N LEU A 51 -11.68 -0.79 -3.25
CA LEU A 51 -12.88 -1.42 -2.68
C LEU A 51 -14.13 -0.53 -2.77
N ASN A 52 -13.95 0.78 -2.93
CA ASN A 52 -15.04 1.76 -3.01
C ASN A 52 -15.48 2.08 -4.44
N THR A 53 -14.96 1.38 -5.44
CA THR A 53 -15.29 1.59 -6.85
C THR A 53 -15.56 0.26 -7.54
N THR A 54 -16.09 0.34 -8.76
CA THR A 54 -16.27 -0.83 -9.64
C THR A 54 -15.14 -0.96 -10.66
N ALA A 55 -14.08 -0.17 -10.51
CA ALA A 55 -12.95 -0.19 -11.43
C ALA A 55 -12.27 -1.55 -11.47
N ALA A 56 -11.76 -1.92 -12.63
CA ALA A 56 -10.97 -3.13 -12.80
C ALA A 56 -9.65 -3.04 -12.03
N GLU A 57 -9.04 -4.19 -11.78
CA GLU A 57 -7.70 -4.29 -11.19
C GLU A 57 -6.69 -3.45 -11.97
N VAL A 58 -5.86 -2.70 -11.25
CA VAL A 58 -4.77 -1.89 -11.82
C VAL A 58 -3.46 -2.65 -11.58
N THR A 59 -2.70 -2.88 -12.65
CA THR A 59 -1.49 -3.72 -12.61
C THR A 59 -0.21 -2.96 -13.01
N THR A 60 -0.27 -1.64 -13.19
CA THR A 60 0.77 -0.86 -13.86
C THR A 60 1.53 0.09 -12.94
N ASN A 61 1.34 0.04 -11.62
CA ASN A 61 2.08 0.91 -10.71
C ASN A 61 2.70 0.15 -9.55
N ASP A 62 3.78 0.73 -9.03
CA ASP A 62 4.60 0.19 -7.96
C ASP A 62 4.38 1.04 -6.70
N SER A 63 3.24 0.79 -6.03
CA SER A 63 2.85 1.55 -4.85
C SER A 63 3.41 0.97 -3.55
N ILE A 64 3.66 -0.33 -3.51
CA ILE A 64 4.19 -1.03 -2.34
C ILE A 64 5.32 -1.98 -2.73
N ASP A 65 6.12 -2.38 -1.77
CA ASP A 65 7.13 -3.43 -1.91
C ASP A 65 7.07 -4.38 -0.72
N PRO A 66 7.55 -5.61 -0.87
CA PRO A 66 7.62 -6.54 0.25
C PRO A 66 8.72 -6.15 1.24
N ASP A 67 8.46 -6.39 2.52
CA ASP A 67 9.44 -6.29 3.60
C ASP A 67 9.11 -7.29 4.68
N ASN A 68 10.12 -7.96 5.26
CA ASN A 68 9.88 -9.01 6.25
C ASN A 68 9.14 -8.49 7.49
N SER A 69 9.38 -7.26 7.91
CA SER A 69 8.73 -6.70 9.09
C SER A 69 7.31 -6.20 8.85
N GLY A 70 6.90 -6.07 7.60
CA GLY A 70 5.58 -5.57 7.23
C GLY A 70 5.47 -5.34 5.72
N PHE A 71 5.66 -4.09 5.28
CA PHE A 71 5.66 -3.71 3.88
C PHE A 71 6.33 -2.34 3.71
N ILE A 72 6.66 -2.01 2.47
CA ILE A 72 7.18 -0.69 2.10
C ILE A 72 6.11 0.03 1.31
N VAL A 73 5.92 1.33 1.57
CA VAL A 73 5.09 2.21 0.75
C VAL A 73 5.97 3.12 -0.09
N ASN A 74 5.64 3.22 -1.37
CA ASN A 74 6.28 4.11 -2.33
C ASN A 74 5.35 5.29 -2.59
N GLN A 75 5.91 6.46 -2.94
CA GLN A 75 5.07 7.58 -3.35
C GLN A 75 4.93 7.57 -4.87
N VAL A 76 3.75 7.16 -5.33
CA VAL A 76 3.36 7.26 -6.73
C VAL A 76 2.01 7.99 -6.83
N SER A 77 1.86 8.85 -7.82
CA SER A 77 0.65 9.67 -7.98
C SER A 77 -0.61 8.85 -8.29
N ALA A 78 -0.45 7.64 -8.79
CA ALA A 78 -1.56 6.76 -9.11
C ALA A 78 -2.39 6.38 -7.87
N THR A 79 -1.75 6.25 -6.71
CA THR A 79 -2.43 5.88 -5.46
C THR A 79 -2.26 6.90 -4.34
N ASN A 80 -1.19 7.68 -4.36
CA ASN A 80 -0.88 8.69 -3.33
C ASN A 80 -0.93 8.11 -1.91
N ILE A 81 -0.36 6.95 -1.69
CA ILE A 81 -0.37 6.29 -0.37
C ILE A 81 0.82 6.66 0.51
N ASN A 82 1.67 7.59 0.09
CA ASN A 82 2.83 8.03 0.86
C ASN A 82 3.15 9.51 0.64
N VAL A 83 2.13 10.34 0.47
CA VAL A 83 2.30 11.79 0.29
C VAL A 83 2.90 12.39 1.56
N SER A 84 3.91 13.24 1.40
CA SER A 84 4.59 13.88 2.54
C SER A 84 3.59 14.57 3.47
N SER A 85 3.65 14.26 4.75
CA SER A 85 2.79 14.78 5.82
C SER A 85 1.32 14.33 5.77
N ALA A 86 0.91 13.55 4.79
CA ALA A 86 -0.43 12.95 4.75
C ALA A 86 -0.54 11.82 5.79
N THR A 87 -1.75 11.56 6.25
CA THR A 87 -2.01 10.52 7.26
C THR A 87 -2.82 9.37 6.67
N TYR A 88 -2.52 8.16 7.13
CA TYR A 88 -3.10 6.92 6.62
C TYR A 88 -3.45 5.96 7.75
N ILE A 89 -4.52 5.20 7.53
CA ILE A 89 -4.78 3.98 8.30
C ILE A 89 -4.51 2.78 7.40
N PHE A 90 -4.13 1.68 8.01
CA PHE A 90 -3.92 0.43 7.27
C PHE A 90 -4.34 -0.77 8.11
N TYR A 91 -4.61 -1.87 7.41
CA TYR A 91 -4.83 -3.18 7.99
C TYR A 91 -3.93 -4.16 7.24
N ALA A 92 -3.06 -4.86 7.94
CA ALA A 92 -2.13 -5.81 7.35
C ALA A 92 -2.22 -7.15 8.06
N ILE A 93 -2.10 -8.22 7.30
CA ILE A 93 -2.13 -9.59 7.80
C ILE A 93 -0.81 -10.27 7.45
N ALA A 94 -0.18 -10.87 8.45
CA ALA A 94 1.04 -11.66 8.28
C ALA A 94 0.80 -12.98 7.56
#